data_560ce4b6af28806b65999e4e4d4752f9
#
_entry.id   560ce4b6af28806b65999e4e4d4752f9
#
_cell.length_a   1.000
_cell.length_b   1.000
_cell.length_c   1.000
_cell.angle_alpha   90.00
_cell.angle_beta   90.00
_cell.angle_gamma   90.00
#
_symmetry.space_group_name_H-M   'P 1'
#
loop_
_entity.id
_entity.type
_entity.pdbx_description
1 polymer ?
#
loop_
_entity_poly.entity_id
_entity_poly.type
_entity_poly.pdbx_seq_one_letter_code
_entity_poly.pdbx_strand_id
1 'polypeptide(L)'
;LVLDNNMLKKISYIKSNGKRVFEEADVVISTMPLSSLFANMTGNVPIYLRTIADGLKYRDCVIMGLCIKWPELSNGAVSIENFPECMIYVQDPKIKLARIQVYNNWSPYLVKKKNELWLGLEFFCKEGDDFWNLSEDECAKIAVSELKKIGFIESGREVVCYHREYVPKAYPAYAGSYEKKGELLSFVDGIKNLYTIGRNGSHYCYKM
;
A
#
# COMPACT_ATOMS: atom_id res chain seq x y z
N LEU A 1 -22.69 -0.58 -1.82
CA LEU A 1 -23.23 -1.01 -0.53
C LEU A 1 -24.58 -0.36 -0.32
N VAL A 2 -25.65 -1.13 -0.11
CA VAL A 2 -27.02 -0.63 0.10
C VAL A 2 -27.38 -0.72 1.58
N LEU A 3 -27.52 0.44 2.23
CA LEU A 3 -27.88 0.57 3.64
C LEU A 3 -29.38 0.81 3.78
N ASP A 4 -30.02 0.05 4.64
CA ASP A 4 -31.42 0.22 5.06
C ASP A 4 -31.58 -0.10 6.55
N ASN A 5 -32.22 0.81 7.31
CA ASN A 5 -32.49 0.64 8.74
C ASN A 5 -31.26 0.19 9.57
N ASN A 6 -30.12 0.87 9.39
CA ASN A 6 -28.85 0.56 10.03
C ASN A 6 -28.35 -0.88 9.79
N MET A 7 -28.63 -1.43 8.62
CA MET A 7 -28.16 -2.75 8.20
C MET A 7 -27.82 -2.72 6.72
N LEU A 8 -26.68 -3.30 6.33
CA LEU A 8 -26.37 -3.53 4.93
C LEU A 8 -27.23 -4.69 4.39
N LYS A 9 -27.98 -4.41 3.34
CA LYS A 9 -28.83 -5.39 2.69
C LYS A 9 -28.17 -6.07 1.51
N LYS A 10 -27.38 -5.31 0.74
CA LYS A 10 -26.75 -5.81 -0.49
C LYS A 10 -25.38 -5.20 -0.70
N ILE A 11 -24.48 -6.02 -1.20
CA ILE A 11 -23.18 -5.62 -1.73
C ILE A 11 -23.25 -5.73 -3.24
N SER A 12 -22.76 -4.73 -3.97
CA SER A 12 -22.56 -4.84 -5.40
C SER A 12 -21.09 -4.72 -5.78
N TYR A 13 -20.66 -5.55 -6.72
CA TYR A 13 -19.31 -5.50 -7.28
C TYR A 13 -19.33 -5.85 -8.76
N ILE A 14 -18.25 -5.53 -9.45
CA ILE A 14 -18.07 -5.82 -10.87
C ILE A 14 -17.11 -6.99 -10.99
N LYS A 15 -17.54 -8.08 -11.63
CA LYS A 15 -16.69 -9.23 -11.96
C LYS A 15 -15.68 -8.88 -13.07
N SER A 16 -14.64 -9.70 -13.23
CA SER A 16 -13.61 -9.54 -14.29
C SER A 16 -14.19 -9.48 -15.72
N ASN A 17 -15.35 -10.06 -15.94
CA ASN A 17 -16.09 -10.00 -17.21
C ASN A 17 -16.97 -8.74 -17.38
N GLY A 18 -16.83 -7.74 -16.50
CA GLY A 18 -17.60 -6.48 -16.52
C GLY A 18 -19.04 -6.59 -15.98
N LYS A 19 -19.53 -7.78 -15.61
CA LYS A 19 -20.88 -7.96 -15.10
C LYS A 19 -20.99 -7.48 -13.64
N ARG A 20 -21.97 -6.58 -13.38
CA ARG A 20 -22.33 -6.19 -12.01
C ARG A 20 -23.13 -7.30 -11.34
N VAL A 21 -22.75 -7.65 -10.13
CA VAL A 21 -23.40 -8.66 -9.29
C VAL A 21 -23.84 -8.02 -7.99
N PHE A 22 -24.96 -8.49 -7.45
CA PHE A 22 -25.48 -8.12 -6.13
C PHE A 22 -25.52 -9.37 -5.27
N GLU A 23 -25.04 -9.26 -4.05
CA GLU A 23 -25.04 -10.34 -3.07
C GLU A 23 -25.55 -9.82 -1.73
N GLU A 24 -26.20 -10.69 -1.00
CA GLU A 24 -26.61 -10.49 0.40
C GLU A 24 -25.54 -11.11 1.30
N ALA A 25 -25.30 -10.50 2.45
CA ALA A 25 -24.34 -11.00 3.41
C ALA A 25 -24.83 -10.74 4.83
N ASP A 26 -24.68 -11.73 5.69
CA ASP A 26 -25.02 -11.61 7.11
C ASP A 26 -24.04 -10.69 7.84
N VAL A 27 -22.77 -10.74 7.46
CA VAL A 27 -21.68 -9.92 8.01
C VAL A 27 -20.79 -9.40 6.89
N VAL A 28 -20.43 -8.13 6.96
CA VAL A 28 -19.54 -7.45 6.02
C VAL A 28 -18.33 -6.92 6.76
N ILE A 29 -17.15 -7.36 6.36
CA ILE A 29 -15.87 -6.85 6.87
C ILE A 29 -15.22 -6.04 5.75
N SER A 30 -15.04 -4.74 5.97
CA SER A 30 -14.48 -3.81 5.00
C SER A 30 -13.06 -3.41 5.37
N THR A 31 -12.13 -3.61 4.45
CA THR A 31 -10.76 -3.06 4.49
C THR A 31 -10.60 -1.85 3.59
N MET A 32 -11.68 -1.39 2.95
CA MET A 32 -11.65 -0.26 2.02
C MET A 32 -11.24 1.03 2.72
N PRO A 33 -10.56 1.96 2.02
CA PRO A 33 -10.43 3.32 2.52
C PRO A 33 -11.77 3.93 2.89
N LEU A 34 -11.87 4.60 4.06
CA LEU A 34 -13.13 5.20 4.52
C LEU A 34 -13.76 6.10 3.47
N SER A 35 -12.95 6.91 2.75
CA SER A 35 -13.47 7.73 1.65
C SER A 35 -14.16 6.90 0.56
N SER A 36 -13.58 5.76 0.19
CA SER A 36 -14.15 4.86 -0.81
C SER A 36 -15.40 4.13 -0.28
N LEU A 37 -15.41 3.76 1.00
CA LEU A 37 -16.56 3.14 1.64
C LEU A 37 -17.78 4.08 1.59
N PHE A 38 -17.62 5.33 2.05
CA PHE A 38 -18.71 6.32 2.08
C PHE A 38 -19.15 6.76 0.68
N ALA A 39 -18.22 6.89 -0.28
CA ALA A 39 -18.55 7.20 -1.67
C ALA A 39 -19.43 6.12 -2.32
N ASN A 40 -19.25 4.85 -1.95
CA ASN A 40 -19.97 3.71 -2.53
C ASN A 40 -21.11 3.18 -1.65
N MET A 41 -21.43 3.85 -0.55
CA MET A 41 -22.57 3.50 0.30
C MET A 41 -23.82 4.28 -0.17
N THR A 42 -24.93 3.59 -0.37
CA THR A 42 -26.22 4.19 -0.72
C THR A 42 -27.25 3.94 0.39
N GLY A 43 -28.34 4.70 0.41
CA GLY A 43 -29.33 4.69 1.48
C GLY A 43 -29.19 5.88 2.42
N ASN A 44 -29.60 5.73 3.67
CA ASN A 44 -29.68 6.82 4.65
C ASN A 44 -28.29 7.22 5.22
N VAL A 45 -27.38 7.67 4.35
CA VAL A 45 -26.09 8.20 4.75
C VAL A 45 -26.15 9.73 4.76
N PRO A 46 -25.95 10.39 5.92
CA PRO A 46 -25.96 11.84 6.01
C PRO A 46 -24.94 12.49 5.08
N ILE A 47 -25.36 13.56 4.38
CA ILE A 47 -24.53 14.22 3.38
C ILE A 47 -23.24 14.79 3.98
N TYR A 48 -23.27 15.30 5.21
CA TYR A 48 -22.08 15.85 5.86
C TYR A 48 -20.99 14.81 6.11
N LEU A 49 -21.36 13.53 6.35
CA LEU A 49 -20.40 12.44 6.49
C LEU A 49 -19.67 12.15 5.17
N ARG A 50 -20.38 12.27 4.03
CA ARG A 50 -19.72 12.18 2.71
C ARG A 50 -18.69 13.28 2.53
N THR A 51 -19.04 14.52 2.92
CA THR A 51 -18.11 15.64 2.86
C THR A 51 -16.87 15.40 3.74
N ILE A 52 -17.04 14.86 4.95
CA ILE A 52 -15.93 14.48 5.81
C ILE A 52 -15.08 13.39 5.15
N ALA A 53 -15.70 12.34 4.61
CA ALA A 53 -15.02 11.23 3.96
C ALA A 53 -14.22 11.66 2.72
N ASP A 54 -14.76 12.54 1.90
CA ASP A 54 -14.09 13.11 0.72
C ASP A 54 -12.91 14.02 1.11
N GLY A 55 -12.98 14.65 2.27
CA GLY A 55 -11.91 15.47 2.83
C GLY A 55 -10.74 14.69 3.43
N LEU A 56 -10.87 13.35 3.61
CA LEU A 56 -9.78 12.52 4.09
C LEU A 56 -8.67 12.43 3.05
N LYS A 57 -7.44 12.63 3.49
CA LYS A 57 -6.26 12.61 2.62
C LYS A 57 -5.51 11.29 2.76
N TYR A 58 -4.89 10.89 1.65
CA TYR A 58 -4.06 9.69 1.55
C TYR A 58 -2.74 10.05 0.87
N ARG A 59 -1.75 9.21 1.08
CA ARG A 59 -0.49 9.21 0.36
C ARG A 59 -0.47 7.98 -0.52
N ASP A 60 -0.16 8.17 -1.79
CA ASP A 60 0.04 7.09 -2.74
C ASP A 60 1.49 6.62 -2.69
N CYS A 61 1.75 5.48 -3.29
CA CYS A 61 3.07 4.88 -3.32
C CYS A 61 3.29 4.13 -4.63
N VAL A 62 4.47 4.26 -5.18
CA VAL A 62 4.99 3.35 -6.20
C VAL A 62 5.96 2.40 -5.51
N ILE A 63 5.78 1.11 -5.73
CA ILE A 63 6.71 0.08 -5.25
C ILE A 63 7.45 -0.48 -6.45
N MET A 64 8.78 -0.36 -6.43
CA MET A 64 9.66 -1.04 -7.37
C MET A 64 10.16 -2.34 -6.76
N GLY A 65 9.67 -3.47 -7.24
CA GLY A 65 10.28 -4.77 -7.02
C GLY A 65 11.56 -4.86 -7.82
N LEU A 66 12.69 -5.15 -7.18
CA LEU A 66 13.99 -5.26 -7.84
C LEU A 66 14.68 -6.54 -7.42
N CYS A 67 15.06 -7.36 -8.40
CA CYS A 67 15.88 -8.54 -8.20
C CYS A 67 17.31 -8.24 -8.61
N ILE A 68 18.24 -8.40 -7.69
CA ILE A 68 19.66 -8.16 -7.91
C ILE A 68 20.41 -9.46 -7.71
N LYS A 69 21.36 -9.75 -8.60
CA LYS A 69 22.28 -10.88 -8.42
C LYS A 69 23.23 -10.59 -7.27
N TRP A 70 23.28 -11.52 -6.31
CA TRP A 70 24.07 -11.38 -5.09
C TRP A 70 24.79 -12.70 -4.77
N PRO A 71 25.88 -13.00 -5.49
CA PRO A 71 26.59 -14.29 -5.35
C PRO A 71 27.06 -14.57 -3.93
N GLU A 72 27.38 -13.55 -3.16
CA GLU A 72 27.88 -13.63 -1.77
C GLU A 72 26.85 -14.25 -0.83
N LEU A 73 25.54 -14.15 -1.13
CA LEU A 73 24.52 -14.81 -0.34
C LEU A 73 24.62 -16.35 -0.37
N SER A 74 25.15 -16.91 -1.48
CA SER A 74 25.33 -18.35 -1.61
C SER A 74 26.63 -18.86 -1.01
N ASN A 75 27.64 -18.01 -0.85
CA ASN A 75 28.99 -18.36 -0.40
C ASN A 75 29.19 -18.13 1.12
N GLY A 76 28.16 -17.68 1.85
CA GLY A 76 28.25 -17.37 3.29
C GLY A 76 29.09 -16.15 3.64
N ALA A 77 29.66 -15.44 2.65
CA ALA A 77 30.51 -14.28 2.87
C ALA A 77 29.74 -13.01 3.24
N VAL A 78 28.49 -12.90 2.77
CA VAL A 78 27.48 -11.95 3.27
C VAL A 78 26.27 -12.79 3.56
N SER A 79 26.16 -13.31 4.76
CA SER A 79 24.95 -14.00 5.17
C SER A 79 23.84 -12.95 5.35
N ILE A 80 22.60 -13.36 5.15
CA ILE A 80 21.42 -12.61 5.56
C ILE A 80 21.52 -12.26 7.06
N GLU A 81 22.29 -13.02 7.84
CA GLU A 81 22.64 -12.75 9.22
C GLU A 81 23.41 -11.44 9.42
N ASN A 82 24.20 -10.98 8.42
CA ASN A 82 24.85 -9.66 8.42
C ASN A 82 23.92 -8.52 7.97
N PHE A 83 22.68 -8.85 7.56
CA PHE A 83 21.68 -7.93 7.07
C PHE A 83 20.30 -8.41 7.53
N PRO A 84 20.04 -8.42 8.85
CA PRO A 84 18.84 -9.06 9.42
C PRO A 84 17.57 -8.25 9.23
N GLU A 85 17.68 -7.01 8.75
CA GLU A 85 16.55 -6.11 8.64
C GLU A 85 15.60 -6.56 7.52
N CYS A 86 14.32 -6.76 7.87
CA CYS A 86 13.26 -6.94 6.88
C CYS A 86 12.89 -5.63 6.20
N MET A 87 13.14 -4.50 6.87
CA MET A 87 12.71 -3.18 6.43
C MET A 87 13.67 -2.09 6.91
N ILE A 88 14.05 -1.21 5.98
CA ILE A 88 14.94 -0.08 6.23
C ILE A 88 14.25 1.21 5.81
N TYR A 89 14.22 2.20 6.67
CA TYR A 89 13.72 3.54 6.37
C TYR A 89 14.87 4.45 5.95
N VAL A 90 14.71 5.12 4.81
CA VAL A 90 15.66 6.11 4.31
C VAL A 90 15.16 7.50 4.71
N GLN A 91 15.93 8.20 5.55
CA GLN A 91 15.55 9.50 6.12
C GLN A 91 16.45 10.64 5.61
N ASP A 92 16.99 10.51 4.41
CA ASP A 92 17.77 11.57 3.76
C ASP A 92 16.85 12.37 2.82
N PRO A 93 16.69 13.70 3.03
CA PRO A 93 15.82 14.53 2.18
C PRO A 93 16.28 14.64 0.72
N LYS A 94 17.52 14.25 0.41
CA LYS A 94 18.07 14.22 -0.96
C LYS A 94 17.74 12.92 -1.70
N ILE A 95 17.20 11.94 -1.00
CA ILE A 95 16.85 10.61 -1.52
C ILE A 95 15.33 10.49 -1.64
N LYS A 96 14.85 10.12 -2.82
CA LYS A 96 13.42 9.90 -3.06
C LYS A 96 12.93 8.56 -2.51
N LEU A 97 13.82 7.57 -2.46
CA LEU A 97 13.52 6.26 -1.89
C LEU A 97 13.24 6.40 -0.39
N ALA A 98 12.02 6.06 0.03
CA ALA A 98 11.58 6.23 1.40
C ALA A 98 11.80 4.99 2.27
N ARG A 99 11.69 3.79 1.66
CA ARG A 99 11.78 2.52 2.39
C ARG A 99 12.27 1.40 1.48
N ILE A 100 13.11 0.55 2.05
CA ILE A 100 13.57 -0.69 1.43
C ILE A 100 12.97 -1.86 2.21
N GLN A 101 12.33 -2.77 1.52
CA GLN A 101 11.92 -4.06 2.06
C GLN A 101 12.86 -5.13 1.50
N VAL A 102 13.40 -6.00 2.37
CA VAL A 102 14.27 -7.11 2.00
C VAL A 102 13.45 -8.39 2.08
N TYR A 103 12.91 -8.83 0.94
CA TYR A 103 11.99 -9.98 0.90
C TYR A 103 12.64 -11.29 1.33
N ASN A 104 13.95 -11.45 1.11
CA ASN A 104 14.70 -12.61 1.60
C ASN A 104 14.56 -12.83 3.12
N ASN A 105 14.44 -11.73 3.89
CA ASN A 105 14.36 -11.76 5.35
C ASN A 105 12.92 -11.90 5.86
N TRP A 106 11.91 -11.59 5.01
CA TRP A 106 10.52 -11.77 5.37
C TRP A 106 10.13 -13.26 5.42
N SER A 107 10.56 -14.02 4.42
CA SER A 107 10.29 -15.45 4.35
C SER A 107 11.20 -16.13 3.32
N PRO A 108 11.77 -17.30 3.65
CA PRO A 108 12.58 -18.07 2.70
C PRO A 108 11.79 -18.56 1.49
N TYR A 109 10.46 -18.55 1.55
CA TYR A 109 9.58 -18.98 0.47
C TYR A 109 9.32 -17.87 -0.57
N LEU A 110 9.68 -16.62 -0.29
CA LEU A 110 9.50 -15.50 -1.22
C LEU A 110 10.58 -15.44 -2.30
N VAL A 111 11.72 -16.11 -2.10
CA VAL A 111 12.86 -16.07 -3.01
C VAL A 111 13.23 -17.46 -3.48
N LYS A 112 13.27 -17.66 -4.81
CA LYS A 112 13.57 -18.99 -5.40
C LYS A 112 15.05 -19.32 -5.39
N LYS A 113 15.92 -18.35 -5.64
CA LYS A 113 17.36 -18.58 -5.79
C LYS A 113 18.13 -17.91 -4.66
N LYS A 114 19.01 -18.67 -4.02
CA LYS A 114 19.81 -18.23 -2.88
C LYS A 114 20.84 -17.13 -3.21
N ASN A 115 21.18 -16.96 -4.50
CA ASN A 115 22.10 -15.93 -4.97
C ASN A 115 21.42 -14.70 -5.55
N GLU A 116 20.15 -14.51 -5.24
CA GLU A 116 19.36 -13.34 -5.65
C GLU A 116 18.83 -12.59 -4.41
N LEU A 117 19.01 -11.28 -4.43
CA LEU A 117 18.45 -10.36 -3.44
C LEU A 117 17.20 -9.71 -4.02
N TRP A 118 16.07 -9.90 -3.36
CA TRP A 118 14.80 -9.32 -3.74
C TRP A 118 14.44 -8.15 -2.84
N LEU A 119 14.25 -7.01 -3.43
CA LEU A 119 13.95 -5.75 -2.76
C LEU A 119 12.59 -5.20 -3.18
N GLY A 120 11.84 -4.64 -2.24
CA GLY A 120 10.70 -3.78 -2.48
C GLY A 120 11.07 -2.35 -2.11
N LEU A 121 11.13 -1.47 -3.09
CA LEU A 121 11.58 -0.09 -2.95
C LEU A 121 10.39 0.85 -3.03
N GLU A 122 10.05 1.53 -1.94
CA GLU A 122 8.88 2.38 -1.85
C GLU A 122 9.21 3.84 -2.08
N PHE A 123 8.47 4.43 -3.03
CA PHE A 123 8.55 5.84 -3.40
C PHE A 123 7.19 6.49 -3.11
N PHE A 124 7.13 7.39 -2.15
CA PHE A 124 5.91 8.15 -1.89
C PHE A 124 5.69 9.21 -2.97
N CYS A 125 4.49 9.23 -3.50
CA CYS A 125 4.09 10.11 -4.58
C CYS A 125 2.59 10.42 -4.48
N LYS A 126 2.04 11.08 -5.48
CA LYS A 126 0.61 11.23 -5.70
C LYS A 126 0.27 10.68 -7.07
N GLU A 127 -0.93 10.11 -7.20
CA GLU A 127 -1.47 9.73 -8.49
C GLU A 127 -1.42 10.92 -9.46
N GLY A 128 -0.79 10.71 -10.62
CA GLY A 128 -0.64 11.72 -11.68
C GLY A 128 0.55 12.67 -11.54
N ASP A 129 1.40 12.56 -10.50
CA ASP A 129 2.64 13.35 -10.42
C ASP A 129 3.73 12.83 -11.37
N ASP A 130 4.84 13.56 -11.46
CA ASP A 130 5.94 13.24 -12.38
C ASP A 130 6.50 11.84 -12.14
N PHE A 131 6.66 11.43 -10.88
CA PHE A 131 7.20 10.11 -10.54
C PHE A 131 6.20 8.99 -10.87
N TRP A 132 4.91 9.22 -10.61
CA TRP A 132 3.84 8.28 -10.92
C TRP A 132 3.75 7.99 -12.41
N ASN A 133 3.98 9.01 -13.24
CA ASN A 133 3.84 8.93 -14.70
C ASN A 133 5.09 8.41 -15.43
N LEU A 134 6.20 8.17 -14.72
CA LEU A 134 7.41 7.57 -15.33
C LEU A 134 7.10 6.17 -15.90
N SER A 135 7.86 5.75 -16.88
CA SER A 135 7.87 4.35 -17.32
C SER A 135 8.45 3.43 -16.25
N GLU A 136 8.18 2.15 -16.34
CA GLU A 136 8.75 1.14 -15.42
C GLU A 136 10.28 1.13 -15.47
N ASP A 137 10.86 1.26 -16.66
CA ASP A 137 12.32 1.33 -16.88
C ASP A 137 12.95 2.57 -16.23
N GLU A 138 12.29 3.73 -16.32
CA GLU A 138 12.76 4.96 -15.68
C GLU A 138 12.71 4.85 -14.17
N CYS A 139 11.63 4.29 -13.62
CA CYS A 139 11.52 4.01 -12.19
C CYS A 139 12.62 3.05 -11.73
N ALA A 140 12.91 1.99 -12.49
CA ALA A 140 13.98 1.04 -12.16
C ALA A 140 15.38 1.71 -12.17
N LYS A 141 15.66 2.57 -13.15
CA LYS A 141 16.92 3.34 -13.21
C LYS A 141 17.06 4.25 -12.00
N ILE A 142 15.99 4.95 -11.60
CA ILE A 142 15.99 5.80 -10.40
C ILE A 142 16.21 4.93 -9.17
N ALA A 143 15.51 3.82 -9.02
CA ALA A 143 15.63 2.91 -7.89
C ALA A 143 17.09 2.41 -7.71
N VAL A 144 17.74 1.97 -8.79
CA VAL A 144 19.14 1.54 -8.78
C VAL A 144 20.07 2.72 -8.42
N SER A 145 19.80 3.91 -8.97
CA SER A 145 20.59 5.10 -8.67
C SER A 145 20.50 5.49 -7.19
N GLU A 146 19.30 5.45 -6.61
CA GLU A 146 19.09 5.78 -5.20
C GLU A 146 19.78 4.76 -4.28
N LEU A 147 19.69 3.46 -4.57
CA LEU A 147 20.40 2.42 -3.82
C LEU A 147 21.93 2.61 -3.85
N LYS A 148 22.48 3.05 -5.00
CA LYS A 148 23.91 3.37 -5.10
C LYS A 148 24.29 4.60 -4.29
N LYS A 149 23.48 5.67 -4.33
CA LYS A 149 23.72 6.91 -3.59
C LYS A 149 23.81 6.68 -2.08
N ILE A 150 22.98 5.80 -1.54
CA ILE A 150 23.00 5.45 -0.11
C ILE A 150 24.00 4.36 0.24
N GLY A 151 24.77 3.87 -0.73
CA GLY A 151 25.78 2.82 -0.51
C GLY A 151 25.20 1.42 -0.25
N PHE A 152 23.92 1.21 -0.56
CA PHE A 152 23.26 -0.09 -0.36
C PHE A 152 23.72 -1.15 -1.36
N ILE A 153 24.00 -0.73 -2.60
CA ILE A 153 24.59 -1.58 -3.63
C ILE A 153 25.81 -0.90 -4.26
N GLU A 154 26.78 -1.71 -4.63
CA GLU A 154 27.95 -1.26 -5.38
C GLU A 154 27.62 -1.04 -6.86
N SER A 155 28.46 -0.29 -7.55
CA SER A 155 28.41 -0.14 -9.00
C SER A 155 28.70 -1.48 -9.68
N GLY A 156 27.91 -1.83 -10.72
CA GLY A 156 28.12 -3.05 -11.49
C GLY A 156 27.30 -4.27 -11.04
N ARG A 157 26.53 -4.18 -9.95
CA ARG A 157 25.58 -5.25 -9.60
C ARG A 157 24.57 -5.45 -10.72
N GLU A 158 24.38 -6.72 -11.12
CA GLU A 158 23.46 -7.10 -12.18
C GLU A 158 22.02 -7.09 -11.67
N VAL A 159 21.16 -6.31 -12.33
CA VAL A 159 19.72 -6.34 -12.15
C VAL A 159 19.17 -7.48 -13.00
N VAL A 160 18.61 -8.49 -12.36
CA VAL A 160 18.04 -9.69 -13.02
C VAL A 160 16.68 -9.38 -13.62
N CYS A 161 15.83 -8.73 -12.84
CA CYS A 161 14.50 -8.29 -13.27
C CYS A 161 13.96 -7.23 -12.31
N TYR A 162 12.92 -6.55 -12.73
CA TYR A 162 12.19 -5.58 -11.93
C TYR A 162 10.71 -5.60 -12.30
N HIS A 163 9.91 -5.06 -11.39
CA HIS A 163 8.48 -4.85 -11.62
C HIS A 163 8.00 -3.64 -10.81
N ARG A 164 7.09 -2.87 -11.40
CA ARG A 164 6.49 -1.71 -10.77
C ARG A 164 5.05 -1.96 -10.40
N GLU A 165 4.70 -1.62 -9.16
CA GLU A 165 3.34 -1.67 -8.66
C GLU A 165 2.88 -0.29 -8.20
N TYR A 166 1.67 0.11 -8.60
CA TYR A 166 1.01 1.32 -8.14
C TYR A 166 0.10 1.00 -6.95
N VAL A 167 0.29 1.71 -5.85
CA VAL A 167 -0.53 1.55 -4.65
C VAL A 167 -1.23 2.88 -4.34
N PRO A 168 -2.39 3.13 -4.94
CA PRO A 168 -3.19 4.30 -4.61
C PRO A 168 -3.73 4.19 -3.18
N LYS A 169 -3.81 5.32 -2.47
CA LYS A 169 -4.26 5.39 -1.08
C LYS A 169 -3.49 4.43 -0.15
N ALA A 170 -2.18 4.29 -0.38
CA ALA A 170 -1.31 3.38 0.36
C ALA A 170 -1.32 3.66 1.86
N TYR A 171 -1.31 4.95 2.24
CA TYR A 171 -1.26 5.37 3.63
C TYR A 171 -2.25 6.49 3.92
N PRO A 172 -3.06 6.38 5.00
CA PRO A 172 -3.82 7.51 5.53
C PRO A 172 -2.89 8.67 5.89
N ALA A 173 -3.26 9.88 5.49
CA ALA A 173 -2.58 11.10 5.90
C ALA A 173 -3.39 11.79 7.00
N TYR A 174 -2.70 12.25 8.06
CA TYR A 174 -3.34 12.92 9.21
C TYR A 174 -3.56 14.41 8.90
N ALA A 175 -4.33 14.65 7.84
CA ALA A 175 -4.62 15.98 7.31
C ALA A 175 -6.05 16.03 6.73
N GLY A 176 -6.48 17.22 6.33
CA GLY A 176 -7.83 17.44 5.83
C GLY A 176 -8.88 17.21 6.91
N SER A 177 -9.84 16.35 6.65
CA SER A 177 -10.92 15.99 7.58
C SER A 177 -10.52 14.97 8.66
N TYR A 178 -9.23 14.69 8.86
CA TYR A 178 -8.75 13.67 9.79
C TYR A 178 -9.33 13.80 11.21
N GLU A 179 -9.37 15.02 11.76
CA GLU A 179 -9.90 15.26 13.11
C GLU A 179 -11.37 14.86 13.26
N LYS A 180 -12.11 14.84 12.15
CA LYS A 180 -13.54 14.45 12.12
C LYS A 180 -13.77 12.98 11.79
N LYS A 181 -12.72 12.18 11.60
CA LYS A 181 -12.87 10.76 11.25
C LYS A 181 -13.68 9.96 12.28
N GLY A 182 -13.67 10.39 13.54
CA GLY A 182 -14.47 9.77 14.61
C GLY A 182 -15.96 9.75 14.31
N GLU A 183 -16.49 10.77 13.61
CA GLU A 183 -17.89 10.82 13.19
C GLU A 183 -18.22 9.73 12.16
N LEU A 184 -17.27 9.47 11.23
CA LEU A 184 -17.40 8.39 10.24
C LEU A 184 -17.39 7.02 10.90
N LEU A 185 -16.46 6.78 11.83
CA LEU A 185 -16.36 5.51 12.54
C LEU A 185 -17.59 5.27 13.41
N SER A 186 -18.06 6.27 14.16
CA SER A 186 -19.29 6.17 14.97
C SER A 186 -20.52 5.86 14.12
N PHE A 187 -20.62 6.41 12.91
CA PHE A 187 -21.69 6.07 11.99
C PHE A 187 -21.61 4.59 11.54
N VAL A 188 -20.40 4.12 11.18
CA VAL A 188 -20.17 2.73 10.79
C VAL A 188 -20.48 1.77 11.94
N ASP A 189 -20.07 2.09 13.16
CA ASP A 189 -20.33 1.29 14.37
C ASP A 189 -21.85 1.17 14.67
N GLY A 190 -22.65 2.13 14.20
CA GLY A 190 -24.12 2.05 14.24
C GLY A 190 -24.74 1.09 13.23
N ILE A 191 -23.97 0.54 12.28
CA ILE A 191 -24.44 -0.42 11.27
C ILE A 191 -24.21 -1.84 11.78
N LYS A 192 -25.28 -2.58 12.02
CA LYS A 192 -25.28 -3.87 12.77
C LYS A 192 -24.37 -4.94 12.18
N ASN A 193 -24.19 -4.96 10.87
CA ASN A 193 -23.47 -6.03 10.15
C ASN A 193 -22.29 -5.54 9.32
N LEU A 194 -21.79 -4.30 9.57
CA LEU A 194 -20.62 -3.75 8.91
C LEU A 194 -19.50 -3.51 9.92
N TYR A 195 -18.33 -4.06 9.63
CA TYR A 195 -17.11 -3.86 10.41
C TYR A 195 -16.02 -3.30 9.51
N THR A 196 -15.37 -2.22 9.94
CA THR A 196 -14.20 -1.68 9.25
C THR A 196 -12.93 -2.10 9.99
N ILE A 197 -11.98 -2.65 9.26
CA ILE A 197 -10.71 -3.13 9.83
C ILE A 197 -9.51 -2.69 8.98
N GLY A 198 -8.34 -2.80 9.58
CA GLY A 198 -7.07 -2.50 8.93
C GLY A 198 -6.81 -0.99 8.80
N ARG A 199 -5.64 -0.67 8.28
CA ARG A 199 -5.11 0.69 8.16
C ARG A 199 -6.08 1.64 7.42
N ASN A 200 -6.60 1.22 6.31
CA ASN A 200 -7.47 2.05 5.47
C ASN A 200 -8.90 2.08 5.99
N GLY A 201 -9.40 0.98 6.57
CA GLY A 201 -10.74 0.91 7.16
C GLY A 201 -10.89 1.72 8.45
N SER A 202 -9.81 1.92 9.20
CA SER A 202 -9.80 2.79 10.39
C SER A 202 -9.21 4.18 10.11
N HIS A 203 -8.70 4.42 8.91
CA HIS A 203 -7.93 5.61 8.55
C HIS A 203 -6.84 5.94 9.58
N TYR A 204 -6.06 4.92 9.95
CA TYR A 204 -5.03 5.00 10.98
C TYR A 204 -3.87 4.06 10.67
N CYS A 205 -2.63 4.59 10.73
CA CYS A 205 -1.43 3.76 10.64
C CYS A 205 -1.07 3.25 12.04
N TYR A 206 -1.30 1.98 12.28
CA TYR A 206 -0.78 1.33 13.48
C TYR A 206 0.74 1.31 13.40
N LYS A 207 1.40 1.76 14.46
CA LYS A 207 2.83 1.54 14.61
C LYS A 207 3.01 0.03 14.83
N MET A 208 3.76 -0.60 13.95
CA MET A 208 4.29 -1.95 14.19
C MET A 208 5.51 -1.85 15.08
#